data_75ca4ae652f6d17b1bb55a49543d118a
#
_entry.id   75ca4ae652f6d17b1bb55a49543d118a
#
_cell.length_a   1.000
_cell.length_b   1.000
_cell.length_c   1.000
_cell.angle_alpha   90.00
_cell.angle_beta   90.00
_cell.angle_gamma   90.00
#
_symmetry.space_group_name_H-M   'P 1'
#
loop_
_entity.id
_entity.type
_entity.pdbx_description
1 polymer ?
#
loop_
_entity_poly.entity_id
_entity_poly.type
_entity_poly.pdbx_seq_one_letter_code
_entity_poly.pdbx_strand_id
1 'polypeptide(L)'
;MTANLEIKDDVSIITLDDGKVNAFSPDMIKLINELLDKVPDNKGSLLIAGREGMFSAGFDLKVMMSNPENASQMVKSGFEMLLRIFSFPRPVVAACSG
;
A
#
# COMPACT_ATOMS: atom_id res chain seq x y z
N MET A 1 -10.83 -6.13 7.08
CA MET A 1 -9.59 -5.34 6.90
C MET A 1 -9.51 -4.83 5.48
N THR A 2 -8.93 -3.65 5.29
CA THR A 2 -8.84 -3.02 3.96
C THR A 2 -7.58 -3.45 3.20
N ALA A 3 -6.70 -4.18 3.84
CA ALA A 3 -5.53 -4.80 3.22
C ALA A 3 -5.13 -6.01 4.05
N ASN A 4 -4.48 -6.97 3.42
CA ASN A 4 -3.98 -8.14 4.13
C ASN A 4 -2.67 -8.62 3.54
N LEU A 5 -1.95 -9.44 4.31
CA LEU A 5 -0.70 -10.06 3.90
C LEU A 5 -0.85 -11.57 3.92
N GLU A 6 -0.43 -12.21 2.84
CA GLU A 6 -0.32 -13.66 2.73
C GLU A 6 1.08 -14.01 2.24
N ILE A 7 1.71 -15.01 2.84
CA ILE A 7 3.03 -15.47 2.40
C ILE A 7 2.88 -16.89 1.87
N LYS A 8 3.25 -17.08 0.61
CA LYS A 8 3.11 -18.35 -0.09
C LYS A 8 4.33 -18.60 -0.97
N ASP A 9 5.05 -19.70 -0.72
CA ASP A 9 6.22 -20.11 -1.50
C ASP A 9 7.26 -18.98 -1.64
N ASP A 10 7.59 -18.31 -0.54
CA ASP A 10 8.53 -17.18 -0.48
C ASP A 10 8.05 -15.93 -1.21
N VAL A 11 6.79 -15.87 -1.62
CA VAL A 11 6.18 -14.65 -2.15
C VAL A 11 5.28 -14.05 -1.06
N SER A 12 5.57 -12.83 -0.67
CA SER A 12 4.71 -12.08 0.24
C SER A 12 3.72 -11.28 -0.60
N ILE A 13 2.43 -11.49 -0.37
CA ILE A 13 1.37 -10.86 -1.17
C ILE A 13 0.59 -9.91 -0.27
N ILE A 14 0.70 -8.62 -0.55
CA ILE A 14 -0.14 -7.61 0.09
C ILE A 14 -1.29 -7.30 -0.86
N THR A 15 -2.51 -7.60 -0.43
CA THR A 15 -3.71 -7.34 -1.22
C THR A 15 -4.46 -6.15 -0.63
N LEU A 16 -4.73 -5.15 -1.47
CA LEU A 16 -5.49 -3.96 -1.11
C LEU A 16 -6.94 -4.17 -1.52
N ASP A 17 -7.85 -4.13 -0.56
CA ASP A 17 -9.29 -4.26 -0.82
C ASP A 17 -10.09 -3.57 0.26
N ASP A 18 -10.43 -2.31 0.04
CA ASP A 18 -11.30 -1.54 0.95
C ASP A 18 -12.77 -1.63 0.54
N GLY A 19 -13.09 -2.46 -0.46
CA GLY A 19 -14.44 -2.60 -1.00
C GLY A 19 -14.84 -1.45 -1.92
N LYS A 20 -13.96 -0.51 -2.16
CA LYS A 20 -14.20 0.68 -2.99
C LYS A 20 -13.07 0.88 -3.98
N VAL A 21 -12.36 1.99 -3.90
CA VAL A 21 -11.34 2.37 -4.88
C VAL A 21 -9.92 2.27 -4.34
N ASN A 22 -9.73 1.65 -3.20
CA ASN A 22 -8.43 1.47 -2.55
C ASN A 22 -7.65 2.79 -2.42
N ALA A 23 -8.33 3.84 -1.97
CA ALA A 23 -7.70 5.13 -1.78
C ALA A 23 -6.60 5.05 -0.71
N PHE A 24 -5.48 5.73 -0.94
CA PHE A 24 -4.41 5.85 0.04
C PHE A 24 -4.79 6.89 1.08
N SER A 25 -5.67 6.50 1.99
CA SER A 25 -6.01 7.27 3.18
C SER A 25 -4.91 7.13 4.22
N PRO A 26 -4.88 7.98 5.26
CA PRO A 26 -3.94 7.78 6.37
C PRO A 26 -4.04 6.38 6.99
N ASP A 27 -5.24 5.84 7.14
CA ASP A 27 -5.44 4.50 7.69
C ASP A 27 -4.90 3.41 6.76
N MET A 28 -5.12 3.53 5.45
CA MET A 28 -4.61 2.57 4.48
C MET A 28 -3.08 2.61 4.44
N ILE A 29 -2.48 3.80 4.44
CA ILE A 29 -1.03 3.97 4.46
C ILE A 29 -0.43 3.34 5.71
N LYS A 30 -1.02 3.57 6.86
CA LYS A 30 -0.59 2.99 8.13
C LYS A 30 -0.65 1.47 8.08
N LEU A 31 -1.76 0.93 7.58
CA LEU A 31 -1.95 -0.52 7.48
C LEU A 31 -0.92 -1.15 6.54
N ILE A 32 -0.68 -0.54 5.37
CA ILE A 32 0.33 -1.03 4.43
C ILE A 32 1.71 -1.07 5.09
N ASN A 33 2.09 -0.01 5.82
CA ASN A 33 3.36 0.01 6.53
C ASN A 33 3.45 -1.08 7.59
N GLU A 34 2.37 -1.33 8.33
CA GLU A 34 2.33 -2.42 9.32
C GLU A 34 2.51 -3.79 8.65
N LEU A 35 1.91 -3.99 7.48
CA LEU A 35 2.07 -5.23 6.73
C LEU A 35 3.49 -5.37 6.19
N LEU A 36 4.09 -4.29 5.69
CA LEU A 36 5.46 -4.29 5.22
C LEU A 36 6.45 -4.68 6.32
N ASP A 37 6.16 -4.31 7.57
CA ASP A 37 6.98 -4.71 8.71
C ASP A 37 7.06 -6.23 8.89
N LYS A 38 6.07 -6.96 8.38
CA LYS A 38 5.98 -8.41 8.50
C LYS A 38 6.55 -9.16 7.29
N VAL A 39 6.94 -8.43 6.23
CA VAL A 39 7.48 -9.05 5.03
C VAL A 39 8.97 -9.34 5.24
N PRO A 40 9.44 -10.57 4.96
CA PRO A 40 10.86 -10.90 5.05
C PRO A 40 11.68 -10.00 4.10
N ASP A 41 12.78 -9.45 4.60
CA ASP A 41 13.65 -8.56 3.84
C ASP A 41 14.93 -9.25 3.36
N ASN A 42 15.08 -10.53 3.66
CA ASN A 42 16.30 -11.30 3.36
C ASN A 42 16.06 -12.48 2.42
N LYS A 43 14.83 -12.72 1.99
CA LYS A 43 14.50 -13.78 1.04
C LYS A 43 13.15 -13.53 0.38
N GLY A 44 12.92 -14.17 -0.76
CA GLY A 44 11.65 -14.12 -1.46
C GLY A 44 11.42 -12.84 -2.23
N SER A 45 10.17 -12.54 -2.49
CA SER A 45 9.74 -11.37 -3.24
C SER A 45 8.46 -10.79 -2.64
N LEU A 46 8.13 -9.57 -3.05
CA LEU A 46 6.93 -8.87 -2.61
C LEU A 46 6.03 -8.60 -3.82
N LEU A 47 4.78 -9.01 -3.71
CA LEU A 47 3.74 -8.70 -4.69
C LEU A 47 2.69 -7.82 -4.02
N ILE A 48 2.37 -6.70 -4.63
CA ILE A 48 1.30 -5.83 -4.18
C ILE A 48 0.19 -5.88 -5.22
N ALA A 49 -1.00 -6.28 -4.81
CA ALA A 49 -2.14 -6.42 -5.69
C ALA A 49 -3.34 -5.62 -5.16
N GLY A 50 -4.19 -5.17 -6.07
CA GLY A 50 -5.46 -4.59 -5.70
C GLY A 50 -6.58 -5.60 -5.80
N ARG A 51 -7.80 -5.12 -5.66
CA ARG A 51 -8.98 -5.92 -5.95
C ARG A 51 -9.19 -6.01 -7.46
N GLU A 52 -10.00 -6.96 -7.89
CA GLU A 52 -10.29 -7.13 -9.32
C GLU A 52 -10.80 -5.82 -9.94
N GLY A 53 -10.13 -5.39 -11.01
CA GLY A 53 -10.49 -4.18 -11.73
C GLY A 53 -10.07 -2.87 -11.07
N MET A 54 -9.42 -2.92 -9.91
CA MET A 54 -9.04 -1.71 -9.18
C MET A 54 -7.81 -1.91 -8.32
N PHE A 55 -6.69 -1.33 -8.73
CA PHE A 55 -5.49 -1.34 -7.90
C PHE A 55 -5.61 -0.27 -6.80
N SER A 56 -5.65 1.00 -7.20
CA SER A 56 -5.82 2.13 -6.27
C SER A 56 -6.24 3.38 -7.07
N ALA A 57 -7.06 4.21 -6.44
CA ALA A 57 -7.42 5.52 -6.99
C ALA A 57 -6.48 6.64 -6.52
N GLY A 58 -5.43 6.30 -5.76
CA GLY A 58 -4.49 7.28 -5.24
C GLY A 58 -4.91 7.85 -3.89
N PHE A 59 -4.48 9.08 -3.58
CA PHE A 59 -4.75 9.68 -2.29
C PHE A 59 -6.24 9.95 -2.04
N ASP A 60 -6.63 9.89 -0.77
CA ASP A 60 -8.00 10.14 -0.34
C ASP A 60 -8.36 11.62 -0.55
N LEU A 61 -9.31 11.90 -1.45
CA LEU A 61 -9.72 13.26 -1.78
C LEU A 61 -10.36 14.00 -0.60
N LYS A 62 -11.08 13.29 0.26
CA LYS A 62 -11.70 13.91 1.42
C LYS A 62 -10.65 14.49 2.36
N VAL A 63 -9.58 13.74 2.59
CA VAL A 63 -8.47 14.20 3.43
C VAL A 63 -7.73 15.34 2.73
N MET A 64 -7.50 15.21 1.42
CA MET A 64 -6.83 16.27 0.64
C MET A 64 -7.59 17.60 0.71
N MET A 65 -8.90 17.54 0.77
CA MET A 65 -9.75 18.73 0.76
C MET A 65 -10.14 19.22 2.17
N SER A 66 -9.77 18.48 3.23
CA SER A 66 -10.19 18.81 4.60
C SER A 66 -9.45 20.03 5.14
N ASN A 67 -8.13 20.02 5.10
CA ASN A 67 -7.29 21.17 5.42
C ASN A 67 -5.86 20.92 4.90
N PRO A 68 -5.07 22.00 4.70
CA PRO A 68 -3.72 21.87 4.16
C PRO A 68 -2.79 21.03 5.01
N GLU A 69 -2.92 21.09 6.32
CA GLU A 69 -2.05 20.35 7.24
C GLU A 69 -2.28 18.85 7.13
N ASN A 70 -3.53 18.40 7.12
CA ASN A 70 -3.86 16.98 6.97
C ASN A 70 -3.46 16.46 5.58
N ALA A 71 -3.68 17.27 4.55
CA ALA A 71 -3.28 16.91 3.18
C ALA A 71 -1.76 16.75 3.10
N SER A 72 -1.00 17.68 3.64
CA SER A 72 0.46 17.63 3.65
C SER A 72 0.98 16.41 4.40
N GLN A 73 0.41 16.12 5.55
CA GLN A 73 0.77 14.96 6.35
C GLN A 73 0.52 13.65 5.58
N MET A 74 -0.63 13.52 4.94
CA MET A 74 -0.98 12.34 4.17
C MET A 74 -0.05 12.14 2.98
N VAL A 75 0.24 13.21 2.25
CA VAL A 75 1.15 13.13 1.09
C VAL A 75 2.55 12.73 1.55
N LYS A 76 3.03 13.30 2.63
CA LYS A 76 4.33 12.95 3.21
C LYS A 76 4.38 11.47 3.60
N SER A 77 3.38 11.00 4.33
CA SER A 77 3.31 9.59 4.76
C SER A 77 3.23 8.65 3.57
N GLY A 78 2.45 9.00 2.55
CA GLY A 78 2.33 8.21 1.34
C GLY A 78 3.62 8.17 0.54
N PHE A 79 4.34 9.28 0.48
CA PHE A 79 5.62 9.36 -0.19
C PHE A 79 6.66 8.49 0.52
N GLU A 80 6.69 8.53 1.85
CA GLU A 80 7.59 7.68 2.65
C GLU A 80 7.27 6.20 2.42
N MET A 81 5.99 5.85 2.34
CA MET A 81 5.56 4.48 2.03
C MET A 81 6.08 4.04 0.66
N LEU A 82 5.93 4.89 -0.36
CA LEU A 82 6.40 4.57 -1.71
C LEU A 82 7.92 4.42 -1.74
N LEU A 83 8.65 5.30 -1.07
CA LEU A 83 10.11 5.19 -0.97
C LEU A 83 10.51 3.90 -0.29
N ARG A 84 9.79 3.49 0.74
CA ARG A 84 10.03 2.22 1.42
C ARG A 84 9.86 1.04 0.47
N ILE A 85 8.81 1.06 -0.35
CA ILE A 85 8.55 0.01 -1.35
C ILE A 85 9.65 0.00 -2.40
N PHE A 86 10.03 1.16 -2.94
CA PHE A 86 11.09 1.27 -3.94
C PHE A 86 12.46 0.83 -3.41
N SER A 87 12.71 1.05 -2.12
CA SER A 87 13.99 0.70 -1.48
C SER A 87 13.97 -0.72 -0.89
N PHE A 88 12.87 -1.45 -1.06
CA PHE A 88 12.75 -2.78 -0.49
C PHE A 88 13.87 -3.68 -1.05
N PRO A 89 14.61 -4.42 -0.18
CA PRO A 89 15.82 -5.15 -0.61
C PRO A 89 15.54 -6.41 -1.41
N ARG A 90 14.29 -6.74 -1.68
CA ARG A 90 13.90 -7.90 -2.49
C ARG A 90 13.07 -7.42 -3.68
N PRO A 91 12.94 -8.25 -4.75
CA PRO A 91 12.12 -7.87 -5.89
C PRO A 91 10.68 -7.54 -5.50
N VAL A 92 10.16 -6.45 -6.05
CA VAL A 92 8.79 -5.99 -5.82
C VAL A 92 8.06 -5.91 -7.14
N VAL A 93 6.87 -6.49 -7.20
CA VAL A 93 5.98 -6.41 -8.37
C VAL A 93 4.64 -5.86 -7.91
N ALA A 94 4.10 -4.92 -8.69
CA ALA A 94 2.75 -4.41 -8.48
C ALA A 94 1.85 -4.96 -9.58
N ALA A 95 0.80 -5.68 -9.19
CA ALA A 95 -0.20 -6.20 -10.11
C ALA A 95 -1.32 -5.16 -10.24
N CYS A 96 -1.18 -4.27 -11.23
CA CYS A 96 -2.12 -3.18 -11.45
C CYS A 96 -3.17 -3.60 -12.47
N SER A 97 -4.46 -3.51 -12.08
CA SER A 97 -5.59 -3.76 -12.98
C SER A 97 -6.61 -2.63 -12.83
N GLY A 98 -7.14 -2.18 -13.93
CA GLY A 98 -8.10 -1.07 -13.96
C GLY A 98 -7.46 0.29 -14.27
#